data_41e38a76062d6dc235becc65cdcf9bf1
#
_entry.id   41e38a76062d6dc235becc65cdcf9bf1
#
_cell.length_a   1.000
_cell.length_b   1.000
_cell.length_c   1.000
_cell.angle_alpha   90.00
_cell.angle_beta   90.00
_cell.angle_gamma   90.00
#
_symmetry.space_group_name_H-M   'P 1'
#
loop_
_entity.id
_entity.type
_entity.pdbx_description
1 polymer ?
#
loop_
_entity_poly.entity_id
_entity_poly.type
_entity_poly.pdbx_seq_one_letter_code
_entity_poly.pdbx_strand_id
1 'polypeptide(L)'
;SGSLFILASIAVAFILNFTQPIMVPFVIALLLRILIDPIIDFQTLNLRIHRFIAVFVSLCVIILLFSILVPFVVSSVTTFLESAEDYNDKVIILIEAILIKLQEFEIDVDRTTIRNTILDLPITNWATALLSNSANFISKFLLVVIITLFLLLGTPPKNTADEWNDIIGLVKKYIFTKFITSAFTGFCAGLIYWFLGLELAFIFGSLTFILNFIPVIGSIIAVLLPLPIAFLQYNDPTLVLLIIILPTIVHQIVGNFIEPKIFGD
;
A
#
# COMPACT_ATOMS: atom_id res chain seq x y z
N SER A 1 -41.67 -6.57 -1.51
CA SER A 1 -40.33 -6.77 -2.21
C SER A 1 -39.21 -5.93 -1.58
N GLY A 2 -39.43 -4.67 -1.14
CA GLY A 2 -38.38 -3.81 -0.57
C GLY A 2 -37.82 -4.31 0.78
N SER A 3 -38.70 -4.80 1.69
CA SER A 3 -38.27 -5.33 2.99
C SER A 3 -37.44 -6.60 2.87
N LEU A 4 -37.74 -7.47 1.91
CA LEU A 4 -36.95 -8.67 1.64
C LEU A 4 -35.54 -8.31 1.08
N PHE A 5 -35.46 -7.28 0.26
CA PHE A 5 -34.18 -6.80 -0.26
C PHE A 5 -33.30 -6.22 0.86
N ILE A 6 -33.89 -5.42 1.75
CA ILE A 6 -33.19 -4.87 2.92
C ILE A 6 -32.69 -6.01 3.84
N LEU A 7 -33.58 -6.98 4.17
CA LEU A 7 -33.19 -8.13 4.99
C LEU A 7 -32.08 -8.97 4.35
N ALA A 8 -32.17 -9.22 3.05
CA ALA A 8 -31.11 -9.94 2.32
C ALA A 8 -29.78 -9.16 2.33
N SER A 9 -29.81 -7.84 2.14
CA SER A 9 -28.62 -7.00 2.20
C SER A 9 -27.97 -7.00 3.60
N ILE A 10 -28.75 -6.92 4.64
CA ILE A 10 -28.27 -7.00 6.03
C ILE A 10 -27.69 -8.40 6.32
N ALA A 11 -28.35 -9.47 5.88
CA ALA A 11 -27.84 -10.83 6.04
C ALA A 11 -26.51 -11.04 5.31
N VAL A 12 -26.38 -10.56 4.07
CA VAL A 12 -25.13 -10.61 3.31
C VAL A 12 -24.02 -9.81 4.00
N ALA A 13 -24.31 -8.59 4.46
CA ALA A 13 -23.36 -7.76 5.19
C ALA A 13 -22.87 -8.45 6.48
N PHE A 14 -23.79 -9.09 7.22
CA PHE A 14 -23.46 -9.85 8.43
C PHE A 14 -22.57 -11.06 8.12
N ILE A 15 -22.90 -11.85 7.08
CA ILE A 15 -22.11 -12.99 6.64
C ILE A 15 -20.70 -12.54 6.21
N LEU A 16 -20.60 -11.48 5.42
CA LEU A 16 -19.33 -10.92 4.97
C LEU A 16 -18.47 -10.46 6.15
N ASN A 17 -19.06 -9.77 7.13
CA ASN A 17 -18.35 -9.34 8.32
C ASN A 17 -17.87 -10.53 9.18
N PHE A 18 -18.70 -11.56 9.35
CA PHE A 18 -18.35 -12.75 10.11
C PHE A 18 -17.25 -13.59 9.42
N THR A 19 -17.28 -13.66 8.08
CA THR A 19 -16.28 -14.43 7.30
C THR A 19 -15.03 -13.62 6.96
N GLN A 20 -15.02 -12.31 7.17
CA GLN A 20 -13.91 -11.40 6.88
C GLN A 20 -12.53 -11.91 7.37
N PRO A 21 -12.38 -12.44 8.61
CA PRO A 21 -11.08 -12.90 9.11
C PRO A 21 -10.44 -14.01 8.29
N ILE A 22 -11.25 -14.80 7.56
CA ILE A 22 -10.79 -15.90 6.71
C ILE A 22 -10.78 -15.47 5.24
N MET A 23 -11.82 -14.76 4.79
CA MET A 23 -11.96 -14.35 3.39
C MET A 23 -10.87 -13.38 2.95
N VAL A 24 -10.48 -12.43 3.79
CA VAL A 24 -9.41 -11.47 3.43
C VAL A 24 -8.07 -12.19 3.23
N PRO A 25 -7.57 -13.02 4.17
CA PRO A 25 -6.37 -13.82 3.92
C PRO A 25 -6.48 -14.73 2.69
N PHE A 26 -7.65 -15.32 2.45
CA PHE A 26 -7.87 -16.18 1.29
C PHE A 26 -7.75 -15.42 -0.04
N VAL A 27 -8.37 -14.24 -0.15
CA VAL A 27 -8.27 -13.40 -1.35
C VAL A 27 -6.83 -12.95 -1.57
N ILE A 28 -6.12 -12.54 -0.52
CA ILE A 28 -4.69 -12.18 -0.60
C ILE A 28 -3.86 -13.38 -1.06
N ALA A 29 -4.14 -14.58 -0.55
CA ALA A 29 -3.46 -15.80 -0.96
C ALA A 29 -3.71 -16.15 -2.44
N LEU A 30 -4.92 -15.92 -2.95
CA LEU A 30 -5.22 -16.07 -4.38
C LEU A 30 -4.41 -15.09 -5.24
N LEU A 31 -4.31 -13.82 -4.83
CA LEU A 31 -3.50 -12.83 -5.52
C LEU A 31 -2.02 -13.20 -5.49
N LEU A 32 -1.50 -13.63 -4.33
CA LEU A 32 -0.12 -14.10 -4.20
C LEU A 32 0.15 -15.33 -5.08
N ARG A 33 -0.78 -16.28 -5.16
CA ARG A 33 -0.65 -17.41 -6.08
C ARG A 33 -0.46 -16.95 -7.51
N ILE A 34 -1.30 -16.00 -7.98
CA ILE A 34 -1.22 -15.47 -9.35
C ILE A 34 0.14 -14.78 -9.61
N LEU A 35 0.69 -14.10 -8.60
CA LEU A 35 1.99 -13.45 -8.69
C LEU A 35 3.16 -14.45 -8.66
N ILE A 36 3.03 -15.53 -7.92
CA ILE A 36 4.10 -16.53 -7.73
C ILE A 36 4.10 -17.55 -8.87
N ASP A 37 2.95 -17.89 -9.45
CA ASP A 37 2.85 -18.87 -10.54
C ASP A 37 3.87 -18.60 -11.68
N PRO A 38 4.05 -17.39 -12.24
CA PRO A 38 5.04 -17.11 -13.26
C PRO A 38 6.49 -17.36 -12.81
N ILE A 39 6.79 -17.09 -11.54
CA ILE A 39 8.12 -17.31 -10.94
C ILE A 39 8.39 -18.80 -10.82
N ILE A 40 7.40 -19.59 -10.40
CA ILE A 40 7.49 -21.04 -10.33
C ILE A 40 7.63 -21.64 -11.73
N ASP A 41 6.85 -21.17 -12.69
CA ASP A 41 6.93 -21.62 -14.09
C ASP A 41 8.31 -21.32 -14.68
N PHE A 42 8.89 -20.14 -14.42
CA PHE A 42 10.26 -19.83 -14.81
C PHE A 42 11.29 -20.76 -14.18
N GLN A 43 11.18 -21.05 -12.88
CA GLN A 43 12.09 -21.97 -12.18
C GLN A 43 11.96 -23.41 -12.67
N THR A 44 10.75 -23.86 -12.97
CA THR A 44 10.51 -25.23 -13.41
C THR A 44 10.88 -25.46 -14.87
N LEU A 45 10.58 -24.51 -15.76
CA LEU A 45 10.82 -24.62 -17.21
C LEU A 45 12.27 -24.28 -17.59
N ASN A 46 12.82 -23.17 -17.05
CA ASN A 46 14.15 -22.70 -17.44
C ASN A 46 15.25 -23.30 -16.57
N LEU A 47 15.04 -23.40 -15.26
CA LEU A 47 16.04 -23.94 -14.33
C LEU A 47 15.86 -25.45 -14.07
N ARG A 48 14.80 -26.08 -14.63
CA ARG A 48 14.47 -27.49 -14.47
C ARG A 48 14.37 -27.96 -13.01
N ILE A 49 13.98 -27.05 -12.12
CA ILE A 49 13.79 -27.34 -10.70
C ILE A 49 12.44 -28.06 -10.52
N HIS A 50 12.42 -29.09 -9.67
CA HIS A 50 11.17 -29.79 -9.36
C HIS A 50 10.14 -28.82 -8.74
N ARG A 51 8.87 -28.86 -9.20
CA ARG A 51 7.82 -27.92 -8.82
C ARG A 51 7.68 -27.72 -7.30
N PHE A 52 7.78 -28.79 -6.53
CA PHE A 52 7.73 -28.72 -5.07
C PHE A 52 8.84 -27.82 -4.50
N ILE A 53 10.06 -27.96 -5.00
CA ILE A 53 11.21 -27.17 -4.57
C ILE A 53 11.02 -25.69 -5.02
N ALA A 54 10.53 -25.46 -6.24
CA ALA A 54 10.26 -24.11 -6.76
C ALA A 54 9.22 -23.37 -5.91
N VAL A 55 8.15 -24.05 -5.50
CA VAL A 55 7.13 -23.50 -4.59
C VAL A 55 7.76 -23.12 -3.25
N PHE A 56 8.55 -24.03 -2.67
CA PHE A 56 9.18 -23.80 -1.37
C PHE A 56 10.18 -22.63 -1.42
N VAL A 57 11.03 -22.57 -2.44
CA VAL A 57 11.99 -21.48 -2.66
C VAL A 57 11.26 -20.15 -2.82
N SER A 58 10.21 -20.10 -3.64
CA SER A 58 9.44 -18.88 -3.85
C SER A 58 8.78 -18.37 -2.57
N LEU A 59 8.24 -19.26 -1.75
CA LEU A 59 7.66 -18.90 -0.45
C LEU A 59 8.74 -18.44 0.54
N CYS A 60 9.91 -19.09 0.58
CA CYS A 60 11.04 -18.65 1.40
C CYS A 60 11.49 -17.22 1.03
N VAL A 61 11.54 -16.90 -0.27
CA VAL A 61 11.87 -15.54 -0.73
C VAL A 61 10.83 -14.53 -0.25
N ILE A 62 9.55 -14.84 -0.31
CA ILE A 62 8.48 -13.95 0.18
C ILE A 62 8.59 -13.74 1.69
N ILE A 63 8.81 -14.80 2.45
CA ILE A 63 8.97 -14.71 3.91
C ILE A 63 10.22 -13.89 4.24
N LEU A 64 11.31 -14.07 3.51
CA LEU A 64 12.54 -13.28 3.70
C LEU A 64 12.30 -11.80 3.40
N LEU A 65 11.69 -11.48 2.26
CA LEU A 65 11.34 -10.09 1.93
C LEU A 65 10.46 -9.47 3.02
N PHE A 66 9.47 -10.20 3.49
CA PHE A 66 8.58 -9.72 4.54
C PHE A 66 9.31 -9.52 5.87
N SER A 67 10.22 -10.42 6.23
CA SER A 67 11.02 -10.31 7.46
C SER A 67 12.01 -9.12 7.45
N ILE A 68 12.37 -8.62 6.27
CA ILE A 68 13.18 -7.40 6.11
C ILE A 68 12.29 -6.15 6.11
N LEU A 69 11.15 -6.20 5.41
CA LEU A 69 10.26 -5.05 5.26
C LEU A 69 9.58 -4.64 6.56
N VAL A 70 9.10 -5.61 7.34
CA VAL A 70 8.35 -5.32 8.58
C VAL A 70 9.20 -4.57 9.61
N PRO A 71 10.41 -4.99 9.98
CA PRO A 71 11.26 -4.22 10.90
C PRO A 71 11.58 -2.83 10.39
N PHE A 72 11.75 -2.67 9.07
CA PHE A 72 12.02 -1.38 8.47
C PHE A 72 10.82 -0.41 8.59
N VAL A 73 9.60 -0.90 8.35
CA VAL A 73 8.37 -0.12 8.58
C VAL A 73 8.22 0.23 10.06
N VAL A 74 8.42 -0.74 10.94
CA VAL A 74 8.36 -0.52 12.40
C VAL A 74 9.36 0.54 12.83
N SER A 75 10.62 0.45 12.40
CA SER A 75 11.66 1.43 12.72
C SER A 75 11.29 2.83 12.21
N SER A 76 10.75 2.93 10.99
CA SER A 76 10.32 4.23 10.44
C SER A 76 9.17 4.85 11.25
N VAL A 77 8.20 4.03 11.68
CA VAL A 77 7.09 4.50 12.53
C VAL A 77 7.59 4.93 13.91
N THR A 78 8.53 4.19 14.51
CA THR A 78 9.11 4.58 15.82
C THR A 78 9.88 5.90 15.71
N THR A 79 10.71 6.09 14.69
CA THR A 79 11.41 7.35 14.47
C THR A 79 10.44 8.54 14.32
N PHE A 80 9.33 8.34 13.57
CA PHE A 80 8.29 9.36 13.47
C PHE A 80 7.64 9.69 14.81
N LEU A 81 7.37 8.67 15.64
CA LEU A 81 6.79 8.89 16.98
C LEU A 81 7.75 9.66 17.91
N GLU A 82 9.04 9.38 17.81
CA GLU A 82 10.08 10.10 18.57
C GLU A 82 10.16 11.57 18.15
N SER A 83 9.95 11.86 16.87
CA SER A 83 9.92 13.24 16.34
C SER A 83 8.56 13.93 16.48
N ALA A 84 7.53 13.24 16.99
CA ALA A 84 6.16 13.76 17.02
C ALA A 84 6.00 15.01 17.90
N GLU A 85 6.80 15.15 18.97
CA GLU A 85 6.79 16.35 19.81
C GLU A 85 7.29 17.58 19.06
N ASP A 86 8.38 17.44 18.28
CA ASP A 86 8.93 18.52 17.45
C ASP A 86 7.93 18.93 16.34
N TYR A 87 7.16 18.00 15.83
CA TYR A 87 6.10 18.28 14.85
C TYR A 87 4.92 19.00 15.45
N ASN A 88 4.53 18.72 16.70
CA ASN A 88 3.45 19.41 17.37
C ASN A 88 3.72 20.93 17.45
N ASP A 89 4.93 21.31 17.80
CA ASP A 89 5.32 22.72 17.86
C ASP A 89 5.25 23.39 16.49
N LYS A 90 5.74 22.73 15.44
CA LYS A 90 5.67 23.25 14.07
C LYS A 90 4.22 23.33 13.55
N VAL A 91 3.38 22.36 13.88
CA VAL A 91 1.93 22.40 13.54
C VAL A 91 1.28 23.61 14.19
N ILE A 92 1.56 23.89 15.46
CA ILE A 92 1.02 25.07 16.16
C ILE A 92 1.45 26.36 15.45
N ILE A 93 2.74 26.48 15.10
CA ILE A 93 3.27 27.67 14.39
C ILE A 93 2.59 27.83 13.02
N LEU A 94 2.42 26.76 12.26
CA LEU A 94 1.74 26.81 10.96
C LEU A 94 0.27 27.19 11.09
N ILE A 95 -0.43 26.66 12.09
CA ILE A 95 -1.82 27.02 12.38
C ILE A 95 -1.93 28.50 12.72
N GLU A 96 -1.06 29.01 13.59
CA GLU A 96 -1.03 30.41 13.94
C GLU A 96 -0.78 31.29 12.71
N ALA A 97 0.14 30.91 11.83
CA ALA A 97 0.41 31.64 10.59
C ALA A 97 -0.80 31.66 9.64
N ILE A 98 -1.52 30.50 9.54
CA ILE A 98 -2.74 30.41 8.73
C ILE A 98 -3.87 31.24 9.33
N LEU A 99 -4.06 31.20 10.65
CA LEU A 99 -5.09 31.97 11.36
C LEU A 99 -4.86 33.49 11.23
N ILE A 100 -3.61 33.95 11.30
CA ILE A 100 -3.26 35.36 11.06
C ILE A 100 -3.68 35.74 9.65
N LYS A 101 -3.37 34.92 8.63
CA LYS A 101 -3.79 35.23 7.25
C LYS A 101 -5.30 35.19 7.05
N LEU A 102 -6.01 34.25 7.68
CA LEU A 102 -7.48 34.21 7.61
C LEU A 102 -8.13 35.43 8.24
N GLN A 103 -7.56 35.98 9.30
CA GLN A 103 -8.02 37.24 9.90
C GLN A 103 -7.84 38.46 8.98
N GLU A 104 -6.79 38.48 8.13
CA GLU A 104 -6.62 39.51 7.11
C GLU A 104 -7.78 39.50 6.08
N PHE A 105 -8.45 38.35 5.90
CA PHE A 105 -9.62 38.17 5.03
C PHE A 105 -10.97 38.32 5.77
N GLU A 106 -10.97 38.86 7.00
CA GLU A 106 -12.16 39.04 7.85
C GLU A 106 -12.91 37.74 8.17
N ILE A 107 -12.23 36.59 8.09
CA ILE A 107 -12.79 35.29 8.48
C ILE A 107 -12.53 35.10 9.98
N ASP A 108 -13.60 35.23 10.76
CA ASP A 108 -13.53 34.98 12.21
C ASP A 108 -13.52 33.50 12.50
N VAL A 109 -12.39 32.99 12.96
CA VAL A 109 -12.19 31.59 13.25
C VAL A 109 -11.78 31.41 14.70
N ASP A 110 -12.49 30.59 15.44
CA ASP A 110 -12.16 30.29 16.83
C ASP A 110 -10.82 29.51 16.92
N ARG A 111 -9.79 30.23 17.32
CA ARG A 111 -8.43 29.72 17.50
C ARG A 111 -8.35 28.56 18.47
N THR A 112 -9.17 28.58 19.52
CA THR A 112 -9.12 27.56 20.57
C THR A 112 -9.70 26.24 20.08
N THR A 113 -10.76 26.28 19.31
CA THR A 113 -11.40 25.11 18.73
C THR A 113 -10.49 24.43 17.68
N ILE A 114 -9.86 25.20 16.79
CA ILE A 114 -8.94 24.62 15.78
C ILE A 114 -7.72 24.01 16.46
N ARG A 115 -7.08 24.74 17.37
CA ARG A 115 -5.91 24.23 18.09
C ARG A 115 -6.21 22.93 18.82
N ASN A 116 -7.31 22.87 19.57
CA ASN A 116 -7.70 21.69 20.31
C ASN A 116 -8.04 20.52 19.37
N THR A 117 -8.78 20.77 18.29
CA THR A 117 -9.13 19.72 17.30
C THR A 117 -7.89 19.11 16.66
N ILE A 118 -6.85 19.90 16.38
CA ILE A 118 -5.63 19.38 15.74
C ILE A 118 -4.73 18.68 16.75
N LEU A 119 -4.60 19.21 17.97
CA LEU A 119 -3.85 18.56 19.05
C LEU A 119 -4.49 17.23 19.50
N ASP A 120 -5.82 17.12 19.36
CA ASP A 120 -6.59 15.92 19.64
C ASP A 120 -6.56 14.89 18.47
N LEU A 121 -5.85 15.17 17.36
CA LEU A 121 -5.70 14.17 16.29
C LEU A 121 -4.95 12.94 16.83
N PRO A 122 -5.54 11.75 16.70
CA PRO A 122 -5.00 10.53 17.34
C PRO A 122 -3.82 9.94 16.54
N ILE A 123 -2.87 10.78 16.08
CA ILE A 123 -1.73 10.35 15.25
C ILE A 123 -0.86 9.34 16.03
N THR A 124 -0.55 9.65 17.29
CA THR A 124 0.18 8.75 18.18
C THR A 124 -0.59 7.46 18.46
N ASN A 125 -1.92 7.54 18.58
CA ASN A 125 -2.77 6.35 18.78
C ASN A 125 -2.79 5.45 17.53
N TRP A 126 -2.78 6.00 16.33
CA TRP A 126 -2.69 5.21 15.09
C TRP A 126 -1.34 4.52 14.96
N ALA A 127 -0.25 5.22 15.25
CA ALA A 127 1.08 4.67 15.19
C ALA A 127 1.29 3.58 16.28
N THR A 128 0.84 3.80 17.51
CA THR A 128 0.88 2.78 18.58
C THR A 128 -0.05 1.60 18.27
N ALA A 129 -1.21 1.81 17.63
CA ALA A 129 -2.09 0.75 17.17
C ALA A 129 -1.42 -0.12 16.09
N LEU A 130 -0.64 0.45 15.17
CA LEU A 130 0.16 -0.29 14.21
C LEU A 130 1.20 -1.19 14.90
N LEU A 131 1.88 -0.68 15.90
CA LEU A 131 2.88 -1.43 16.67
C LEU A 131 2.26 -2.52 17.55
N SER A 132 1.16 -2.23 18.24
CA SER A 132 0.48 -3.18 19.14
C SER A 132 -0.21 -4.33 18.41
N ASN A 133 -0.65 -4.11 17.18
CA ASN A 133 -1.29 -5.14 16.35
C ASN A 133 -0.30 -6.02 15.57
N SER A 134 1.00 -5.87 15.77
CA SER A 134 2.03 -6.65 15.05
C SER A 134 1.88 -8.16 15.20
N ALA A 135 1.49 -8.67 16.37
CA ALA A 135 1.25 -10.09 16.59
C ALA A 135 0.06 -10.63 15.77
N ASN A 136 -1.04 -9.86 15.69
CA ASN A 136 -2.18 -10.18 14.85
C ASN A 136 -1.83 -10.14 13.36
N PHE A 137 -0.96 -9.22 12.96
CA PHE A 137 -0.48 -9.10 11.60
C PHE A 137 0.38 -10.32 11.21
N ILE A 138 1.29 -10.75 12.08
CA ILE A 138 2.09 -11.97 11.88
C ILE A 138 1.20 -13.21 11.74
N SER A 139 0.20 -13.35 12.61
CA SER A 139 -0.74 -14.48 12.54
C SER A 139 -1.52 -14.51 11.24
N LYS A 140 -2.04 -13.36 10.76
CA LYS A 140 -2.72 -13.25 9.47
C LYS A 140 -1.79 -13.52 8.31
N PHE A 141 -0.54 -13.04 8.37
CA PHE A 141 0.47 -13.33 7.36
C PHE A 141 0.78 -14.81 7.25
N LEU A 142 0.99 -15.51 8.38
CA LEU A 142 1.19 -16.96 8.39
C LEU A 142 0.00 -17.70 7.77
N LEU A 143 -1.23 -17.27 8.07
CA LEU A 143 -2.42 -17.85 7.46
C LEU A 143 -2.43 -17.67 5.95
N VAL A 144 -2.09 -16.48 5.45
CA VAL A 144 -1.95 -16.22 4.01
C VAL A 144 -0.90 -17.13 3.37
N VAL A 145 0.27 -17.28 4.00
CA VAL A 145 1.36 -18.15 3.49
C VAL A 145 0.90 -19.60 3.43
N ILE A 146 0.23 -20.11 4.47
CA ILE A 146 -0.28 -21.48 4.51
C ILE A 146 -1.31 -21.70 3.40
N ILE A 147 -2.29 -20.80 3.25
CA ILE A 147 -3.30 -20.93 2.19
C ILE A 147 -2.63 -20.86 0.81
N THR A 148 -1.68 -19.94 0.61
CA THR A 148 -0.93 -19.83 -0.66
C THR A 148 -0.18 -21.11 -0.97
N LEU A 149 0.48 -21.71 0.02
CA LEU A 149 1.17 -23.01 -0.13
C LEU A 149 0.21 -24.10 -0.64
N PHE A 150 -0.95 -24.25 0.00
CA PHE A 150 -1.95 -25.23 -0.44
C PHE A 150 -2.48 -24.94 -1.84
N LEU A 151 -2.71 -23.67 -2.17
CA LEU A 151 -3.15 -23.27 -3.50
C LEU A 151 -2.10 -23.56 -4.58
N LEU A 152 -0.80 -23.37 -4.30
CA LEU A 152 0.30 -23.61 -5.24
C LEU A 152 0.60 -25.10 -5.43
N LEU A 153 0.41 -25.92 -4.37
CA LEU A 153 0.57 -27.37 -4.45
C LEU A 153 -0.62 -28.04 -5.14
N GLY A 154 -1.80 -27.40 -5.12
CA GLY A 154 -2.97 -27.87 -5.82
C GLY A 154 -2.74 -27.94 -7.33
N THR A 155 -3.06 -29.08 -7.96
CA THR A 155 -3.03 -29.18 -9.42
C THR A 155 -4.21 -28.42 -10.02
N PRO A 156 -3.99 -27.56 -11.03
CA PRO A 156 -5.11 -26.92 -11.71
C PRO A 156 -6.00 -27.99 -12.36
N PRO A 157 -7.33 -27.78 -12.39
CA PRO A 157 -8.24 -28.71 -13.06
C PRO A 157 -7.87 -28.81 -14.55
N LYS A 158 -7.67 -30.04 -15.03
CA LYS A 158 -7.20 -30.33 -16.41
C LYS A 158 -8.23 -30.03 -17.52
N ASN A 159 -9.47 -29.71 -17.18
CA ASN A 159 -10.60 -29.54 -18.11
C ASN A 159 -11.33 -28.21 -17.93
N THR A 160 -10.61 -27.09 -17.96
CA THR A 160 -11.26 -25.78 -18.16
C THR A 160 -11.41 -25.53 -19.66
N ALA A 161 -12.58 -25.05 -20.09
CA ALA A 161 -12.81 -24.64 -21.48
C ALA A 161 -11.72 -23.64 -21.92
N ASP A 162 -11.28 -23.71 -23.18
CA ASP A 162 -10.17 -22.88 -23.69
C ASP A 162 -10.38 -21.39 -23.43
N GLU A 163 -11.61 -20.91 -23.54
CA GLU A 163 -12.00 -19.52 -23.25
C GLU A 163 -11.67 -19.08 -21.80
N TRP A 164 -11.84 -19.98 -20.82
CA TRP A 164 -11.47 -19.69 -19.43
C TRP A 164 -9.97 -19.61 -19.24
N ASN A 165 -9.19 -20.39 -19.95
CA ASN A 165 -7.73 -20.36 -19.89
C ASN A 165 -7.19 -19.04 -20.44
N ASP A 166 -7.79 -18.52 -21.52
CA ASP A 166 -7.44 -17.20 -22.09
C ASP A 166 -7.75 -16.06 -21.11
N ILE A 167 -8.94 -16.06 -20.52
CA ILE A 167 -9.33 -15.06 -19.52
C ILE A 167 -8.37 -15.10 -18.31
N ILE A 168 -8.08 -16.29 -17.77
CA ILE A 168 -7.14 -16.46 -16.68
C ILE A 168 -5.74 -15.96 -17.07
N GLY A 169 -5.30 -16.23 -18.29
CA GLY A 169 -4.04 -15.74 -18.83
C GLY A 169 -3.95 -14.21 -18.86
N LEU A 170 -4.99 -13.55 -19.34
CA LEU A 170 -5.10 -12.09 -19.37
C LEU A 170 -5.08 -11.49 -17.93
N VAL A 171 -5.83 -12.10 -17.01
CA VAL A 171 -5.86 -11.66 -15.60
C VAL A 171 -4.49 -11.84 -14.95
N LYS A 172 -3.81 -12.95 -15.18
CA LYS A 172 -2.44 -13.19 -14.68
C LYS A 172 -1.48 -12.14 -15.24
N LYS A 173 -1.49 -11.89 -16.56
CA LYS A 173 -0.67 -10.87 -17.21
C LYS A 173 -0.93 -9.50 -16.59
N TYR A 174 -2.21 -9.12 -16.42
CA TYR A 174 -2.59 -7.84 -15.80
C TYR A 174 -2.05 -7.69 -14.37
N ILE A 175 -2.35 -8.65 -13.50
CA ILE A 175 -1.95 -8.59 -12.08
C ILE A 175 -0.43 -8.57 -11.94
N PHE A 176 0.28 -9.41 -12.70
CA PHE A 176 1.74 -9.46 -12.67
C PHE A 176 2.36 -8.15 -13.17
N THR A 177 1.89 -7.63 -14.30
CA THR A 177 2.36 -6.36 -14.85
C THR A 177 2.09 -5.22 -13.86
N LYS A 178 0.87 -5.15 -13.31
CA LYS A 178 0.51 -4.11 -12.34
C LYS A 178 1.34 -4.20 -11.08
N PHE A 179 1.66 -5.41 -10.63
CA PHE A 179 2.57 -5.60 -9.49
C PHE A 179 3.97 -5.06 -9.78
N ILE A 180 4.55 -5.39 -10.93
CA ILE A 180 5.90 -4.95 -11.30
C ILE A 180 5.95 -3.43 -11.49
N THR A 181 4.97 -2.85 -12.19
CA THR A 181 4.92 -1.39 -12.41
C THR A 181 4.69 -0.64 -11.10
N SER A 182 3.83 -1.16 -10.21
CA SER A 182 3.60 -0.59 -8.90
C SER A 182 4.83 -0.69 -8.00
N ALA A 183 5.53 -1.82 -8.01
CA ALA A 183 6.76 -2.01 -7.25
C ALA A 183 7.86 -1.05 -7.73
N PHE A 184 8.00 -0.89 -9.04
CA PHE A 184 8.94 0.06 -9.64
C PHE A 184 8.58 1.51 -9.26
N THR A 185 7.31 1.89 -9.37
CA THR A 185 6.83 3.24 -9.01
C THR A 185 7.05 3.55 -7.53
N GLY A 186 6.68 2.62 -6.66
CA GLY A 186 6.86 2.76 -5.21
C GLY A 186 8.32 2.82 -4.81
N PHE A 187 9.19 2.01 -5.44
CA PHE A 187 10.63 2.04 -5.23
C PHE A 187 11.24 3.38 -5.67
N CYS A 188 10.91 3.85 -6.87
CA CYS A 188 11.40 5.14 -7.37
C CYS A 188 10.91 6.31 -6.50
N ALA A 189 9.64 6.33 -6.12
CA ALA A 189 9.10 7.34 -5.21
C ALA A 189 9.80 7.31 -3.85
N GLY A 190 9.99 6.13 -3.25
CA GLY A 190 10.72 5.95 -2.01
C GLY A 190 12.17 6.44 -2.08
N LEU A 191 12.87 6.15 -3.18
CA LEU A 191 14.22 6.67 -3.42
C LEU A 191 14.24 8.20 -3.54
N ILE A 192 13.29 8.79 -4.28
CA ILE A 192 13.18 10.24 -4.42
C ILE A 192 13.00 10.88 -3.04
N TYR A 193 12.07 10.38 -2.25
CA TYR A 193 11.82 10.89 -0.89
C TYR A 193 13.05 10.73 0.00
N TRP A 194 13.75 9.59 -0.09
CA TRP A 194 14.97 9.35 0.67
C TRP A 194 16.11 10.30 0.27
N PHE A 195 16.35 10.51 -1.02
CA PHE A 195 17.38 11.44 -1.50
C PHE A 195 17.08 12.90 -1.13
N LEU A 196 15.80 13.27 -1.09
CA LEU A 196 15.39 14.59 -0.62
C LEU A 196 15.50 14.70 0.92
N GLY A 197 15.74 13.60 1.64
CA GLY A 197 15.84 13.56 3.10
C GLY A 197 14.49 13.62 3.81
N LEU A 198 13.39 13.23 3.12
CA LEU A 198 12.06 13.21 3.75
C LEU A 198 11.98 12.09 4.78
N GLU A 199 11.56 12.42 5.99
CA GLU A 199 11.23 11.42 7.00
C GLU A 199 10.11 10.50 6.50
N LEU A 200 10.14 9.24 6.92
CA LEU A 200 9.19 8.22 6.47
C LEU A 200 9.22 7.92 4.95
N ALA A 201 10.30 8.29 4.25
CA ALA A 201 10.45 8.09 2.80
C ALA A 201 10.08 6.67 2.35
N PHE A 202 10.50 5.66 3.12
CA PHE A 202 10.20 4.26 2.83
C PHE A 202 8.72 3.92 3.01
N ILE A 203 8.08 4.47 4.05
CA ILE A 203 6.64 4.29 4.26
C ILE A 203 5.87 4.88 3.10
N PHE A 204 6.19 6.11 2.67
CA PHE A 204 5.53 6.74 1.54
C PHE A 204 5.79 5.99 0.23
N GLY A 205 7.00 5.47 0.01
CA GLY A 205 7.30 4.59 -1.11
C GLY A 205 6.46 3.30 -1.09
N SER A 206 6.32 2.67 0.07
CA SER A 206 5.50 1.46 0.25
C SER A 206 4.01 1.75 0.07
N LEU A 207 3.52 2.88 0.58
CA LEU A 207 2.15 3.32 0.34
C LEU A 207 1.90 3.66 -1.12
N THR A 208 2.87 4.27 -1.80
CA THR A 208 2.82 4.50 -3.26
C THR A 208 2.67 3.19 -4.01
N PHE A 209 3.44 2.15 -3.65
CA PHE A 209 3.29 0.80 -4.23
C PHE A 209 1.86 0.26 -4.06
N ILE A 210 1.29 0.33 -2.85
CA ILE A 210 -0.05 -0.18 -2.56
C ILE A 210 -1.12 0.65 -3.29
N LEU A 211 -1.04 1.98 -3.19
CA LEU A 211 -2.02 2.89 -3.78
C LEU A 211 -2.03 2.82 -5.31
N ASN A 212 -0.89 2.55 -5.94
CA ASN A 212 -0.78 2.47 -7.39
C ASN A 212 -1.58 1.29 -8.01
N PHE A 213 -2.08 0.34 -7.19
CA PHE A 213 -3.05 -0.65 -7.66
C PHE A 213 -4.42 -0.03 -7.97
N ILE A 214 -4.75 1.13 -7.40
CA ILE A 214 -5.99 1.85 -7.66
C ILE A 214 -5.74 2.84 -8.80
N PRO A 215 -6.32 2.62 -10.01
CA PRO A 215 -6.05 3.49 -11.14
C PRO A 215 -6.45 4.95 -10.88
N VAL A 216 -5.61 5.88 -11.28
CA VAL A 216 -5.79 7.35 -11.21
C VAL A 216 -5.87 7.88 -9.77
N ILE A 217 -6.83 7.41 -8.97
CA ILE A 217 -7.05 7.89 -7.59
C ILE A 217 -5.84 7.57 -6.71
N GLY A 218 -5.28 6.37 -6.88
CA GLY A 218 -4.14 5.92 -6.08
C GLY A 218 -2.89 6.77 -6.29
N SER A 219 -2.58 7.14 -7.52
CA SER A 219 -1.43 8.00 -7.83
C SER A 219 -1.58 9.42 -7.26
N ILE A 220 -2.79 9.98 -7.31
CA ILE A 220 -3.07 11.30 -6.73
C ILE A 220 -2.87 11.26 -5.20
N ILE A 221 -3.47 10.29 -4.53
CA ILE A 221 -3.34 10.14 -3.08
C ILE A 221 -1.87 9.89 -2.71
N ALA A 222 -1.16 9.04 -3.46
CA ALA A 222 0.24 8.71 -3.19
C ALA A 222 1.17 9.94 -3.22
N VAL A 223 0.92 10.90 -4.14
CA VAL A 223 1.69 12.15 -4.23
C VAL A 223 1.30 13.14 -3.15
N LEU A 224 0.02 13.19 -2.77
CA LEU A 224 -0.47 14.15 -1.76
C LEU A 224 -0.14 13.72 -0.32
N LEU A 225 -0.03 12.42 -0.07
CA LEU A 225 0.12 11.86 1.26
C LEU A 225 1.41 12.28 2.00
N PRO A 226 2.58 12.45 1.34
CA PRO A 226 3.79 12.95 1.99
C PRO A 226 3.77 14.45 2.33
N LEU A 227 2.86 15.23 1.72
CA LEU A 227 2.88 16.70 1.82
C LEU A 227 2.76 17.24 3.25
N PRO A 228 1.87 16.73 4.12
CA PRO A 228 1.81 17.21 5.50
C PRO A 228 3.16 17.12 6.21
N ILE A 229 3.86 16.01 6.06
CA ILE A 229 5.21 15.80 6.66
C ILE A 229 6.23 16.72 5.99
N ALA A 230 6.18 16.84 4.66
CA ALA A 230 7.08 17.73 3.93
C ALA A 230 6.95 19.19 4.37
N PHE A 231 5.73 19.69 4.56
CA PHE A 231 5.49 21.04 5.06
C PHE A 231 5.97 21.25 6.50
N LEU A 232 5.91 20.24 7.34
CA LEU A 232 6.40 20.30 8.72
C LEU A 232 7.93 20.20 8.79
N GLN A 233 8.53 19.41 7.90
CA GLN A 233 9.95 19.12 7.91
C GLN A 233 10.78 20.22 7.24
N TYR A 234 10.31 20.75 6.10
CA TYR A 234 11.08 21.69 5.29
C TYR A 234 10.58 23.13 5.42
N ASN A 235 11.52 24.04 5.67
CA ASN A 235 11.27 25.48 5.58
C ASN A 235 11.45 26.00 4.14
N ASP A 236 12.04 25.20 3.24
CA ASP A 236 12.28 25.57 1.85
C ASP A 236 11.13 25.07 0.95
N PRO A 237 10.34 25.98 0.36
CA PRO A 237 9.26 25.63 -0.56
C PRO A 237 9.74 24.83 -1.78
N THR A 238 11.00 24.97 -2.16
CA THR A 238 11.60 24.27 -3.31
C THR A 238 11.63 22.76 -3.06
N LEU A 239 12.00 22.33 -1.85
CA LEU A 239 12.02 20.92 -1.48
C LEU A 239 10.61 20.32 -1.46
N VAL A 240 9.64 21.06 -0.92
CA VAL A 240 8.23 20.65 -0.95
C VAL A 240 7.72 20.49 -2.38
N LEU A 241 8.09 21.41 -3.28
CA LEU A 241 7.71 21.33 -4.69
C LEU A 241 8.35 20.11 -5.37
N LEU A 242 9.60 19.78 -5.08
CA LEU A 242 10.28 18.60 -5.62
C LEU A 242 9.64 17.30 -5.14
N ILE A 243 9.14 17.24 -3.91
CA ILE A 243 8.39 16.09 -3.36
C ILE A 243 7.08 15.84 -4.12
N ILE A 244 6.49 16.85 -4.71
CA ILE A 244 5.31 16.71 -5.57
C ILE A 244 5.71 16.35 -6.99
N ILE A 245 6.60 17.12 -7.59
CA ILE A 245 6.90 17.06 -9.02
C ILE A 245 7.60 15.75 -9.39
N LEU A 246 8.64 15.35 -8.66
CA LEU A 246 9.45 14.19 -9.05
C LEU A 246 8.64 12.88 -9.01
N PRO A 247 7.89 12.54 -7.94
CA PRO A 247 7.04 11.35 -7.95
C PRO A 247 5.91 11.44 -8.98
N THR A 248 5.35 12.65 -9.23
CA THR A 248 4.34 12.83 -10.27
C THR A 248 4.90 12.48 -11.64
N ILE A 249 6.13 12.89 -11.95
CA ILE A 249 6.80 12.51 -13.21
C ILE A 249 6.95 10.99 -13.30
N VAL A 250 7.37 10.34 -12.22
CA VAL A 250 7.48 8.86 -12.20
C VAL A 250 6.12 8.22 -12.49
N HIS A 251 5.05 8.65 -11.81
CA HIS A 251 3.70 8.15 -12.07
C HIS A 251 3.25 8.33 -13.51
N GLN A 252 3.54 9.52 -14.10
CA GLN A 252 3.19 9.81 -15.50
C GLN A 252 3.97 8.92 -16.48
N ILE A 253 5.28 8.74 -16.25
CA ILE A 253 6.11 7.87 -17.09
C ILE A 253 5.63 6.42 -17.00
N VAL A 254 5.41 5.91 -15.80
CA VAL A 254 4.99 4.52 -15.61
C VAL A 254 3.59 4.31 -16.16
N GLY A 255 2.62 5.14 -15.81
CA GLY A 255 1.22 4.96 -16.18
C GLY A 255 0.93 5.20 -17.66
N ASN A 256 1.60 6.18 -18.30
CA ASN A 256 1.30 6.54 -19.68
C ASN A 256 2.24 5.92 -20.73
N PHE A 257 3.43 5.48 -20.34
CA PHE A 257 4.41 4.92 -21.28
C PHE A 257 4.74 3.46 -20.99
N ILE A 258 5.03 3.10 -19.72
CA ILE A 258 5.47 1.75 -19.38
C ILE A 258 4.30 0.77 -19.35
N GLU A 259 3.22 1.11 -18.64
CA GLU A 259 2.05 0.22 -18.53
C GLU A 259 1.44 -0.09 -19.90
N PRO A 260 1.10 0.89 -20.78
CA PRO A 260 0.53 0.58 -22.09
C PRO A 260 1.46 -0.25 -22.98
N LYS A 261 2.77 -0.04 -22.89
CA LYS A 261 3.76 -0.80 -23.68
C LYS A 261 3.83 -2.27 -23.27
N ILE A 262 3.69 -2.55 -21.97
CA ILE A 262 3.71 -3.94 -21.46
C ILE A 262 2.35 -4.64 -21.73
N PHE A 263 1.22 -3.87 -21.72
CA PHE A 263 -0.09 -4.42 -21.99
C PHE A 263 -0.39 -4.57 -23.48
N GLY A 264 0.22 -3.74 -24.33
CA GLY A 264 -0.05 -3.67 -25.77
C GLY A 264 0.62 -4.76 -26.61
N ASP A 265 1.56 -5.50 -26.02
CA ASP A 265 2.20 -6.69 -26.57
C ASP A 265 1.59 -7.96 -25.93
#